data_718e28902ed9ff907b04e81630d5ecd6
#
_entry.id   718e28902ed9ff907b04e81630d5ecd6
#
_cell.length_a   1.000
_cell.length_b   1.000
_cell.length_c   1.000
_cell.angle_alpha   90.00
_cell.angle_beta   90.00
_cell.angle_gamma   90.00
#
_symmetry.space_group_name_H-M   'P 1'
#
loop_
_entity.id
_entity.type
_entity.pdbx_description
1 polymer ?
#
loop_
_entity_poly.entity_id
_entity_poly.type
_entity_poly.pdbx_seq_one_letter_code
_entity_poly.pdbx_strand_id
1 'polypeptide(L)'
;VAEFDAYVTSLNKPVQKIISDYHVGGTGNHDIVMAEGMPAFTKGATYDGMMRNFAEIFGDAIVPLPTGKAEEIKFGSKQTWDNIEFYFDKGASTDFPAASIIIGNKVYYTHWTPVKAHISYLQISSPATIDAEIAEAEKALKSGCEYFIGGHGGATGRESVEFKIDYLKKMKQILRENSTAERFISAMTQTFPSLPGENNLTDLAKALYKH
;
A
#
# COMPACT_ATOMS: atom_id res chain seq x y z
N VAL A 1 -8.84 5.03 -17.46
CA VAL A 1 -9.79 6.15 -17.34
C VAL A 1 -11.13 5.76 -17.95
N ALA A 2 -11.19 5.36 -19.23
CA ALA A 2 -12.47 5.04 -19.91
C ALA A 2 -13.30 3.94 -19.21
N GLU A 3 -12.66 2.87 -18.74
CA GLU A 3 -13.35 1.79 -18.00
C GLU A 3 -13.87 2.29 -16.64
N PHE A 4 -13.10 3.10 -15.93
CA PHE A 4 -13.53 3.72 -14.68
C PHE A 4 -14.73 4.64 -14.92
N ASP A 5 -14.68 5.51 -15.93
CA ASP A 5 -15.78 6.42 -16.26
C ASP A 5 -17.04 5.65 -16.67
N ALA A 6 -16.89 4.59 -17.46
CA ALA A 6 -18.00 3.71 -17.83
C ALA A 6 -18.63 3.04 -16.61
N TYR A 7 -17.81 2.52 -15.69
CA TYR A 7 -18.28 1.90 -14.44
C TYR A 7 -19.03 2.90 -13.57
N VAL A 8 -18.44 4.07 -13.29
CA VAL A 8 -19.07 5.13 -12.50
C VAL A 8 -20.39 5.59 -13.11
N THR A 9 -20.42 5.77 -14.42
CA THR A 9 -21.65 6.12 -15.17
C THR A 9 -22.71 5.04 -14.98
N SER A 10 -22.34 3.77 -15.00
CA SER A 10 -23.28 2.65 -14.83
C SER A 10 -23.95 2.65 -13.43
N LEU A 11 -23.27 3.19 -12.42
CA LEU A 11 -23.81 3.32 -11.07
C LEU A 11 -24.89 4.40 -10.94
N ASN A 12 -25.03 5.27 -11.95
CA ASN A 12 -25.95 6.43 -11.97
C ASN A 12 -25.84 7.30 -10.71
N LYS A 13 -24.60 7.49 -10.22
CA LYS A 13 -24.28 8.29 -9.04
C LYS A 13 -23.18 9.30 -9.37
N PRO A 14 -23.28 10.55 -8.88
CA PRO A 14 -22.20 11.52 -9.05
C PRO A 14 -20.96 11.11 -8.25
N VAL A 15 -19.78 11.31 -8.84
CA VAL A 15 -18.51 11.22 -8.10
C VAL A 15 -18.39 12.44 -7.19
N GLN A 16 -18.37 12.24 -5.89
CA GLN A 16 -18.25 13.33 -4.91
C GLN A 16 -16.78 13.71 -4.67
N LYS A 17 -15.92 12.72 -4.50
CA LYS A 17 -14.49 12.89 -4.27
C LYS A 17 -13.71 11.71 -4.86
N ILE A 18 -12.52 11.96 -5.35
CA ILE A 18 -11.54 10.94 -5.71
C ILE A 18 -10.40 11.03 -4.69
N ILE A 19 -10.25 9.99 -3.88
CA ILE A 19 -9.10 9.87 -2.97
C ILE A 19 -8.00 9.15 -3.76
N SER A 20 -6.86 9.79 -3.86
CA SER A 20 -5.70 9.26 -4.57
C SER A 20 -4.48 9.22 -3.66
N ASP A 21 -3.63 8.23 -3.84
CA ASP A 21 -2.29 8.26 -3.29
C ASP A 21 -1.28 8.83 -4.31
N TYR A 22 0.01 8.66 -4.07
CA TYR A 22 1.04 9.16 -4.99
C TYR A 22 1.07 8.43 -6.35
N HIS A 23 0.37 7.32 -6.50
CA HIS A 23 0.12 6.65 -7.79
C HIS A 23 -1.07 7.28 -8.52
N VAL A 24 -1.00 8.54 -8.82
CA VAL A 24 -2.13 9.34 -9.36
C VAL A 24 -2.50 9.06 -10.81
N GLY A 25 -2.23 7.89 -11.34
CA GLY A 25 -2.69 7.49 -12.67
C GLY A 25 -4.18 7.21 -12.72
N GLY A 26 -4.83 7.52 -13.84
CA GLY A 26 -6.22 7.11 -14.12
C GLY A 26 -7.32 7.99 -13.53
N THR A 27 -7.02 9.13 -12.91
CA THR A 27 -8.04 10.06 -12.39
C THR A 27 -8.52 11.10 -13.43
N GLY A 28 -7.91 11.14 -14.60
CA GLY A 28 -8.23 12.14 -15.62
C GLY A 28 -7.99 13.57 -15.10
N ASN A 29 -8.86 14.49 -15.47
CA ASN A 29 -8.80 15.90 -15.04
C ASN A 29 -9.65 16.20 -13.81
N HIS A 30 -10.05 15.19 -13.04
CA HIS A 30 -10.83 15.39 -11.83
C HIS A 30 -9.97 15.98 -10.72
N ASP A 31 -10.57 16.82 -9.88
CA ASP A 31 -9.98 17.23 -8.62
C ASP A 31 -9.86 16.02 -7.69
N ILE A 32 -8.72 15.91 -7.01
CA ILE A 32 -8.40 14.78 -6.14
C ILE A 32 -8.13 15.22 -4.72
N VAL A 33 -8.28 14.28 -3.80
CA VAL A 33 -7.91 14.42 -2.39
C VAL A 33 -6.73 13.51 -2.13
N MET A 34 -5.70 14.01 -1.51
CA MET A 34 -4.48 13.26 -1.15
C MET A 34 -4.18 13.43 0.34
N ALA A 35 -3.58 12.42 0.94
CA ALA A 35 -3.11 12.53 2.31
C ALA A 35 -1.88 13.45 2.43
N GLU A 36 -1.60 13.87 3.66
CA GLU A 36 -0.50 14.77 4.01
C GLU A 36 0.84 14.34 3.41
N GLY A 37 1.55 15.29 2.79
CA GLY A 37 2.83 15.11 2.15
C GLY A 37 2.78 14.55 0.73
N MET A 38 1.70 13.89 0.31
CA MET A 38 1.60 13.32 -1.03
C MET A 38 1.63 14.37 -2.14
N PRO A 39 0.90 15.51 -2.06
CA PRO A 39 0.97 16.54 -3.10
C PRO A 39 2.36 17.15 -3.27
N ALA A 40 3.15 17.22 -2.21
CA ALA A 40 4.54 17.68 -2.28
C ALA A 40 5.45 16.61 -2.86
N PHE A 41 5.26 15.34 -2.47
CA PHE A 41 6.02 14.19 -2.98
C PHE A 41 5.88 14.06 -4.51
N THR A 42 4.66 14.20 -5.05
CA THR A 42 4.40 14.10 -6.51
C THR A 42 5.02 15.23 -7.35
N LYS A 43 5.62 16.23 -6.70
CA LYS A 43 6.36 17.32 -7.36
C LYS A 43 7.88 17.22 -7.15
N GLY A 44 8.34 16.15 -6.49
CA GLY A 44 9.73 15.98 -6.11
C GLY A 44 10.53 15.10 -7.07
N ALA A 45 11.85 15.23 -7.02
CA ALA A 45 12.78 14.49 -7.90
C ALA A 45 12.66 12.96 -7.76
N THR A 46 12.34 12.46 -6.58
CA THR A 46 12.11 11.02 -6.34
C THR A 46 10.94 10.52 -7.15
N TYR A 47 9.84 11.25 -7.14
CA TYR A 47 8.65 10.92 -7.93
C TYR A 47 8.92 11.01 -9.44
N ASP A 48 9.62 12.05 -9.88
CA ASP A 48 10.02 12.21 -11.29
C ASP A 48 10.89 11.03 -11.77
N GLY A 49 11.78 10.54 -10.91
CA GLY A 49 12.58 9.35 -11.17
C GLY A 49 11.74 8.09 -11.32
N MET A 50 10.79 7.91 -10.42
CA MET A 50 9.83 6.79 -10.46
C MET A 50 8.98 6.83 -11.74
N MET A 51 8.47 7.99 -12.13
CA MET A 51 7.65 8.16 -13.32
C MET A 51 8.46 7.91 -14.62
N ARG A 52 9.73 8.32 -14.67
CA ARG A 52 10.60 7.95 -15.80
C ARG A 52 10.79 6.45 -15.92
N ASN A 53 11.07 5.78 -14.80
CA ASN A 53 11.21 4.32 -14.78
C ASN A 53 9.91 3.60 -15.22
N PHE A 54 8.76 4.09 -14.80
CA PHE A 54 7.46 3.55 -15.26
C PHE A 54 7.24 3.79 -16.76
N ALA A 55 7.62 4.94 -17.28
CA ALA A 55 7.52 5.21 -18.72
C ALA A 55 8.44 4.29 -19.55
N GLU A 56 9.63 3.96 -19.04
CA GLU A 56 10.54 2.99 -19.68
C GLU A 56 9.94 1.57 -19.69
N ILE A 57 9.26 1.15 -18.60
CA ILE A 57 8.69 -0.19 -18.47
C ILE A 57 7.37 -0.32 -19.22
N PHE A 58 6.49 0.67 -19.13
CA PHE A 58 5.11 0.58 -19.57
C PHE A 58 4.79 1.41 -20.82
N GLY A 59 5.73 2.27 -21.28
CA GLY A 59 5.55 3.10 -22.45
C GLY A 59 4.28 3.95 -22.38
N ASP A 60 3.50 3.92 -23.45
CA ASP A 60 2.25 4.70 -23.60
C ASP A 60 1.11 4.26 -22.67
N ALA A 61 1.28 3.16 -21.92
CA ALA A 61 0.29 2.73 -20.93
C ALA A 61 0.29 3.62 -19.68
N ILE A 62 1.32 4.43 -19.46
CA ILE A 62 1.38 5.38 -18.34
C ILE A 62 0.42 6.55 -18.61
N VAL A 63 -0.52 6.72 -17.70
CA VAL A 63 -1.47 7.83 -17.72
C VAL A 63 -0.82 9.05 -17.07
N PRO A 64 -0.81 10.22 -17.72
CA PRO A 64 -0.31 11.45 -17.14
C PRO A 64 -1.00 11.80 -15.82
N LEU A 65 -0.32 12.52 -14.94
CA LEU A 65 -0.93 13.10 -13.74
C LEU A 65 -2.14 13.95 -14.13
N PRO A 66 -3.21 13.93 -13.30
CA PRO A 66 -4.35 14.80 -13.53
C PRO A 66 -3.93 16.26 -13.44
N THR A 67 -4.57 17.11 -14.25
CA THR A 67 -4.40 18.57 -14.19
C THR A 67 -5.31 19.23 -13.17
N GLY A 68 -6.21 18.48 -12.54
CA GLY A 68 -7.11 18.91 -11.48
C GLY A 68 -6.37 19.30 -10.20
N LYS A 69 -7.08 19.99 -9.32
CA LYS A 69 -6.54 20.45 -8.03
C LYS A 69 -6.40 19.27 -7.06
N ALA A 70 -5.24 19.15 -6.41
CA ALA A 70 -5.04 18.23 -5.30
C ALA A 70 -5.28 18.96 -3.97
N GLU A 71 -6.32 18.54 -3.23
CA GLU A 71 -6.60 18.96 -1.86
C GLU A 71 -5.81 18.04 -0.90
N GLU A 72 -5.05 18.64 0.02
CA GLU A 72 -4.29 17.89 1.03
C GLU A 72 -5.09 17.74 2.32
N ILE A 73 -5.22 16.48 2.79
CA ILE A 73 -5.85 16.14 4.07
C ILE A 73 -4.77 15.80 5.10
N LYS A 74 -4.76 16.50 6.21
CA LYS A 74 -3.80 16.28 7.30
C LYS A 74 -4.02 14.95 8.02
N PHE A 75 -2.94 14.30 8.43
CA PHE A 75 -3.02 13.12 9.30
C PHE A 75 -3.66 13.49 10.66
N GLY A 76 -4.39 12.53 11.23
CA GLY A 76 -5.15 12.72 12.45
C GLY A 76 -6.48 13.44 12.23
N SER A 77 -6.87 13.77 10.99
CA SER A 77 -8.11 14.49 10.69
C SER A 77 -9.22 13.56 10.20
N LYS A 78 -10.46 14.02 10.40
CA LYS A 78 -11.66 13.38 9.90
C LYS A 78 -12.32 14.24 8.84
N GLN A 79 -12.82 13.60 7.81
CA GLN A 79 -13.63 14.20 6.76
C GLN A 79 -14.96 13.46 6.67
N THR A 80 -16.02 14.17 6.36
CA THR A 80 -17.33 13.53 6.12
C THR A 80 -17.81 13.89 4.73
N TRP A 81 -17.95 12.88 3.88
CA TRP A 81 -18.48 13.03 2.52
C TRP A 81 -19.64 12.03 2.35
N ASP A 82 -20.77 12.52 1.88
CA ASP A 82 -22.00 11.75 1.69
C ASP A 82 -22.41 10.91 2.93
N ASN A 83 -22.32 11.53 4.12
CA ASN A 83 -22.57 10.93 5.42
C ASN A 83 -21.64 9.75 5.79
N ILE A 84 -20.54 9.56 5.08
CA ILE A 84 -19.49 8.58 5.40
C ILE A 84 -18.32 9.33 6.01
N GLU A 85 -17.86 8.90 7.20
CA GLU A 85 -16.67 9.42 7.85
C GLU A 85 -15.43 8.76 7.27
N PHE A 86 -14.40 9.56 6.98
CA PHE A 86 -13.07 9.16 6.56
C PHE A 86 -12.07 9.70 7.57
N TYR A 87 -11.36 8.82 8.26
CA TYR A 87 -10.28 9.21 9.16
C TYR A 87 -8.94 8.90 8.50
N PHE A 88 -8.12 9.95 8.30
CA PHE A 88 -6.81 9.87 7.66
C PHE A 88 -5.72 9.78 8.71
N ASP A 89 -4.85 8.78 8.59
CA ASP A 89 -3.67 8.61 9.45
C ASP A 89 -2.45 8.22 8.62
N LYS A 90 -1.27 8.33 9.23
CA LYS A 90 -0.02 7.93 8.59
C LYS A 90 0.06 6.41 8.47
N GLY A 91 0.33 5.92 7.28
CA GLY A 91 0.54 4.50 6.99
C GLY A 91 1.99 4.05 7.23
N ALA A 92 2.21 2.74 7.09
CA ALA A 92 3.55 2.17 7.14
C ALA A 92 4.31 2.47 5.85
N SER A 93 5.24 3.40 5.93
CA SER A 93 6.22 3.66 4.89
C SER A 93 7.41 4.38 5.50
N THR A 94 8.61 4.08 5.01
CA THR A 94 9.86 4.78 5.36
C THR A 94 10.38 5.64 4.23
N ASP A 95 9.98 5.36 2.99
CA ASP A 95 10.60 5.91 1.79
C ASP A 95 9.69 6.86 1.00
N PHE A 96 8.39 6.79 1.22
CA PHE A 96 7.39 7.61 0.54
C PHE A 96 6.18 7.88 1.45
N PRO A 97 5.40 8.93 1.18
CA PRO A 97 4.17 9.18 1.92
C PRO A 97 3.18 8.03 1.72
N ALA A 98 2.72 7.43 2.82
CA ALA A 98 1.65 6.45 2.80
C ALA A 98 0.58 6.85 3.79
N ALA A 99 -0.68 6.57 3.46
CA ALA A 99 -1.81 6.81 4.33
C ALA A 99 -2.48 5.50 4.72
N SER A 100 -3.04 5.49 5.92
CA SER A 100 -4.09 4.57 6.34
C SER A 100 -5.38 5.35 6.44
N ILE A 101 -6.48 4.81 5.94
CA ILE A 101 -7.77 5.50 5.97
C ILE A 101 -8.83 4.54 6.53
N ILE A 102 -9.50 4.97 7.61
CA ILE A 102 -10.70 4.27 8.10
C ILE A 102 -11.91 4.89 7.42
N ILE A 103 -12.74 4.07 6.78
CA ILE A 103 -13.90 4.50 6.01
C ILE A 103 -15.15 3.91 6.63
N GLY A 104 -16.02 4.76 7.18
CA GLY A 104 -17.31 4.41 7.73
C GLY A 104 -17.25 3.35 8.85
N ASN A 105 -16.14 3.28 9.60
CA ASN A 105 -15.86 2.28 10.66
C ASN A 105 -15.92 0.82 10.19
N LYS A 106 -15.88 0.56 8.88
CA LYS A 106 -16.00 -0.79 8.31
C LYS A 106 -14.81 -1.18 7.45
N VAL A 107 -14.24 -0.23 6.73
CA VAL A 107 -13.17 -0.47 5.77
C VAL A 107 -11.89 0.21 6.25
N TYR A 108 -10.79 -0.53 6.22
CA TYR A 108 -9.44 -0.03 6.47
C TYR A 108 -8.66 -0.06 5.16
N TYR A 109 -8.28 1.12 4.68
CA TYR A 109 -7.38 1.25 3.55
C TYR A 109 -5.94 1.33 4.04
N THR A 110 -5.04 0.62 3.36
CA THR A 110 -3.59 0.73 3.51
C THR A 110 -2.93 0.63 2.14
N HIS A 111 -1.67 1.09 1.98
CA HIS A 111 -1.01 1.04 0.68
C HIS A 111 -0.90 -0.41 0.13
N TRP A 112 -0.49 -1.34 0.98
CA TRP A 112 -0.41 -2.77 0.66
C TRP A 112 -1.49 -3.57 1.39
N THR A 113 -2.47 -4.07 0.65
CA THR A 113 -3.51 -4.94 1.24
C THR A 113 -2.85 -6.13 1.95
N PRO A 114 -3.25 -6.45 3.20
CA PRO A 114 -2.80 -7.67 3.86
C PRO A 114 -3.27 -8.90 3.10
N VAL A 115 -2.34 -9.73 2.65
CA VAL A 115 -2.62 -10.96 1.89
C VAL A 115 -1.88 -12.15 2.49
N LYS A 116 -2.39 -13.37 2.25
CA LYS A 116 -1.72 -14.62 2.65
C LYS A 116 -0.77 -15.06 1.54
N ALA A 117 0.37 -14.36 1.43
CA ALA A 117 1.40 -14.60 0.44
C ALA A 117 2.78 -14.15 0.95
N HIS A 118 3.85 -14.63 0.31
CA HIS A 118 5.18 -14.06 0.53
C HIS A 118 5.23 -12.62 0.05
N ILE A 119 5.72 -11.74 0.91
CA ILE A 119 5.73 -10.28 0.70
C ILE A 119 6.89 -9.90 -0.24
N SER A 120 6.66 -8.92 -1.11
CA SER A 120 7.66 -8.37 -2.01
C SER A 120 8.65 -7.45 -1.30
N TYR A 121 9.89 -7.36 -1.82
CA TYR A 121 10.88 -6.39 -1.39
C TYR A 121 10.43 -4.92 -1.58
N LEU A 122 9.48 -4.66 -2.46
CA LEU A 122 8.87 -3.34 -2.64
C LEU A 122 8.10 -2.87 -1.40
N GLN A 123 7.61 -3.83 -0.61
CA GLN A 123 6.89 -3.56 0.64
C GLN A 123 7.84 -3.57 1.85
N ILE A 124 8.87 -4.41 1.81
CA ILE A 124 9.81 -4.60 2.93
C ILE A 124 11.22 -4.68 2.39
N SER A 125 12.07 -3.72 2.72
CA SER A 125 13.46 -3.66 2.26
C SER A 125 14.48 -3.64 3.39
N SER A 126 14.04 -3.58 4.65
CA SER A 126 14.90 -3.47 5.83
C SER A 126 14.21 -3.97 7.10
N PRO A 127 14.94 -4.24 8.20
CA PRO A 127 14.33 -4.52 9.50
C PRO A 127 13.38 -3.42 9.99
N ALA A 128 13.68 -2.15 9.69
CA ALA A 128 12.81 -1.02 10.08
C ALA A 128 11.48 -1.05 9.34
N THR A 129 11.47 -1.41 8.05
CA THR A 129 10.23 -1.54 7.28
C THR A 129 9.39 -2.73 7.74
N ILE A 130 10.01 -3.83 8.20
CA ILE A 130 9.28 -4.95 8.83
C ILE A 130 8.54 -4.45 10.10
N ASP A 131 9.22 -3.68 10.96
CA ASP A 131 8.60 -3.16 12.17
C ASP A 131 7.47 -2.17 11.89
N ALA A 132 7.64 -1.30 10.90
CA ALA A 132 6.61 -0.37 10.46
C ALA A 132 5.36 -1.12 9.95
N GLU A 133 5.54 -2.17 9.16
CA GLU A 133 4.44 -2.98 8.62
C GLU A 133 3.73 -3.80 9.71
N ILE A 134 4.45 -4.30 10.73
CA ILE A 134 3.84 -4.94 11.89
C ILE A 134 2.97 -3.94 12.66
N ALA A 135 3.51 -2.75 12.95
CA ALA A 135 2.79 -1.70 13.66
C ALA A 135 1.52 -1.26 12.90
N GLU A 136 1.61 -1.12 11.57
CA GLU A 136 0.47 -0.81 10.72
C GLU A 136 -0.60 -1.90 10.76
N ALA A 137 -0.21 -3.16 10.63
CA ALA A 137 -1.15 -4.28 10.69
C ALA A 137 -1.82 -4.40 12.08
N GLU A 138 -1.07 -4.18 13.17
CA GLU A 138 -1.62 -4.12 14.52
C GLU A 138 -2.60 -2.95 14.72
N LYS A 139 -2.30 -1.78 14.12
CA LYS A 139 -3.21 -0.63 14.09
C LYS A 139 -4.49 -0.97 13.31
N ALA A 140 -4.36 -1.63 12.16
CA ALA A 140 -5.48 -2.08 11.35
C ALA A 140 -6.41 -3.03 12.14
N LEU A 141 -5.87 -4.00 12.88
CA LEU A 141 -6.68 -4.87 13.74
C LEU A 141 -7.41 -4.13 14.86
N LYS A 142 -6.74 -3.15 15.47
CA LYS A 142 -7.32 -2.33 16.56
C LYS A 142 -8.43 -1.41 16.07
N SER A 143 -8.49 -1.09 14.78
CA SER A 143 -9.53 -0.24 14.19
C SER A 143 -10.93 -0.84 14.32
N GLY A 144 -11.05 -2.16 14.45
CA GLY A 144 -12.32 -2.87 14.45
C GLY A 144 -12.98 -3.00 13.07
N CYS A 145 -12.30 -2.59 12.00
CA CYS A 145 -12.79 -2.74 10.63
C CYS A 145 -12.94 -4.20 10.22
N GLU A 146 -13.89 -4.45 9.32
CA GLU A 146 -14.22 -5.79 8.82
C GLU A 146 -13.47 -6.10 7.51
N TYR A 147 -13.26 -5.07 6.69
CA TYR A 147 -12.66 -5.16 5.36
C TYR A 147 -11.36 -4.39 5.30
N PHE A 148 -10.36 -4.98 4.67
CA PHE A 148 -9.04 -4.39 4.46
C PHE A 148 -8.76 -4.33 2.97
N ILE A 149 -8.50 -3.13 2.46
CA ILE A 149 -8.26 -2.85 1.05
C ILE A 149 -6.96 -2.06 0.88
N GLY A 150 -6.46 -2.02 -0.34
CA GLY A 150 -5.26 -1.22 -0.65
C GLY A 150 -5.12 -0.93 -2.13
N GLY A 151 -4.07 -0.19 -2.45
CA GLY A 151 -3.66 0.07 -3.83
C GLY A 151 -3.10 -1.19 -4.53
N HIS A 152 -2.59 -2.15 -3.74
CA HIS A 152 -2.06 -3.40 -4.23
C HIS A 152 -2.73 -4.58 -3.52
N GLY A 153 -3.35 -5.47 -4.29
CA GLY A 153 -4.10 -6.63 -3.82
C GLY A 153 -5.60 -6.41 -3.78
N GLY A 154 -6.35 -7.50 -3.64
CA GLY A 154 -7.81 -7.47 -3.51
C GLY A 154 -8.25 -7.19 -2.08
N ALA A 155 -9.57 -6.99 -1.88
CA ALA A 155 -10.14 -6.86 -0.54
C ALA A 155 -9.96 -8.15 0.28
N THR A 156 -9.62 -8.01 1.56
CA THR A 156 -9.41 -9.13 2.49
C THR A 156 -10.13 -8.91 3.82
N GLY A 157 -10.17 -9.94 4.65
CA GLY A 157 -10.73 -9.90 5.99
C GLY A 157 -9.64 -9.86 7.07
N ARG A 158 -10.11 -9.87 8.31
CA ARG A 158 -9.30 -9.82 9.53
C ARG A 158 -8.22 -10.90 9.58
N GLU A 159 -8.53 -12.10 9.12
CA GLU A 159 -7.62 -13.25 9.11
C GLU A 159 -6.36 -13.04 8.25
N SER A 160 -6.43 -12.19 7.23
CA SER A 160 -5.27 -11.83 6.41
C SER A 160 -4.36 -10.83 7.13
N VAL A 161 -4.93 -9.95 7.95
CA VAL A 161 -4.16 -9.01 8.78
C VAL A 161 -3.45 -9.77 9.90
N GLU A 162 -4.13 -10.70 10.57
CA GLU A 162 -3.54 -11.56 11.60
C GLU A 162 -2.41 -12.40 11.02
N PHE A 163 -2.63 -13.02 9.86
CA PHE A 163 -1.58 -13.75 9.15
C PHE A 163 -0.38 -12.86 8.84
N LYS A 164 -0.58 -11.64 8.33
CA LYS A 164 0.50 -10.71 8.01
C LYS A 164 1.36 -10.39 9.24
N ILE A 165 0.75 -10.17 10.39
CA ILE A 165 1.46 -9.92 11.64
C ILE A 165 2.34 -11.13 12.02
N ASP A 166 1.77 -12.32 12.03
CA ASP A 166 2.48 -13.54 12.39
C ASP A 166 3.61 -13.86 11.41
N TYR A 167 3.33 -13.69 10.12
CA TYR A 167 4.31 -13.86 9.04
C TYR A 167 5.50 -12.92 9.23
N LEU A 168 5.27 -11.64 9.47
CA LEU A 168 6.32 -10.63 9.63
C LEU A 168 7.13 -10.86 10.92
N LYS A 169 6.48 -11.20 12.03
CA LYS A 169 7.15 -11.55 13.28
C LYS A 169 8.04 -12.77 13.10
N LYS A 170 7.55 -13.79 12.39
CA LYS A 170 8.32 -15.00 12.09
C LYS A 170 9.47 -14.72 11.10
N MET A 171 9.22 -13.93 10.07
CA MET A 171 10.27 -13.46 9.16
C MET A 171 11.39 -12.75 9.90
N LYS A 172 11.06 -11.84 10.81
CA LYS A 172 12.04 -11.10 11.63
C LYS A 172 12.86 -12.04 12.52
N GLN A 173 12.26 -13.10 13.05
CA GLN A 173 12.98 -14.15 13.78
C GLN A 173 13.95 -14.88 12.85
N ILE A 174 13.46 -15.37 11.70
CA ILE A 174 14.27 -16.10 10.72
C ILE A 174 15.44 -15.25 10.22
N LEU A 175 15.21 -13.95 9.96
CA LEU A 175 16.27 -13.02 9.54
C LEU A 175 17.40 -12.92 10.56
N ARG A 176 17.10 -12.92 11.87
CA ARG A 176 18.11 -12.87 12.92
C ARG A 176 18.86 -14.19 13.10
N GLU A 177 18.21 -15.32 12.83
CA GLU A 177 18.78 -16.66 12.99
C GLU A 177 19.61 -17.12 11.79
N ASN A 178 19.51 -16.43 10.66
CA ASN A 178 20.17 -16.80 9.41
C ASN A 178 21.07 -15.68 8.91
N SER A 179 22.35 -15.98 8.72
CA SER A 179 23.36 -14.99 8.32
C SER A 179 23.51 -14.81 6.80
N THR A 180 22.82 -15.61 5.99
CA THR A 180 22.88 -15.52 4.52
C THR A 180 21.51 -15.54 3.89
N ALA A 181 21.40 -14.92 2.70
CA ALA A 181 20.20 -14.86 1.90
C ALA A 181 19.62 -16.25 1.59
N GLU A 182 20.50 -17.22 1.23
CA GLU A 182 20.09 -18.58 0.88
C GLU A 182 19.46 -19.32 2.07
N ARG A 183 20.07 -19.18 3.26
CA ARG A 183 19.52 -19.79 4.49
C ARG A 183 18.19 -19.15 4.88
N PHE A 184 18.07 -17.85 4.73
CA PHE A 184 16.81 -17.13 4.96
C PHE A 184 15.71 -17.64 4.02
N ILE A 185 15.97 -17.71 2.70
CA ILE A 185 15.00 -18.21 1.72
C ILE A 185 14.57 -19.64 2.09
N SER A 186 15.54 -20.54 2.34
CA SER A 186 15.25 -21.94 2.73
C SER A 186 14.38 -22.01 3.99
N ALA A 187 14.71 -21.23 5.02
CA ALA A 187 13.95 -21.21 6.28
C ALA A 187 12.53 -20.64 6.10
N MET A 188 12.37 -19.61 5.26
CA MET A 188 11.05 -19.05 4.92
C MET A 188 10.18 -20.06 4.17
N THR A 189 10.71 -20.72 3.15
CA THR A 189 9.99 -21.75 2.38
C THR A 189 9.60 -22.95 3.27
N GLN A 190 10.48 -23.38 4.18
CA GLN A 190 10.18 -24.47 5.12
C GLN A 190 9.13 -24.08 6.16
N THR A 191 9.17 -22.83 6.63
CA THR A 191 8.21 -22.33 7.64
C THR A 191 6.83 -22.09 7.07
N PHE A 192 6.76 -21.67 5.82
CA PHE A 192 5.51 -21.35 5.11
C PHE A 192 5.40 -22.15 3.80
N PRO A 193 5.26 -23.48 3.89
CA PRO A 193 5.21 -24.34 2.71
C PRO A 193 3.96 -24.02 1.87
N SER A 194 4.13 -23.98 0.56
CA SER A 194 3.06 -23.72 -0.41
C SER A 194 2.40 -22.34 -0.31
N LEU A 195 3.00 -21.40 0.43
CA LEU A 195 2.51 -20.03 0.47
C LEU A 195 2.75 -19.37 -0.91
N PRO A 196 1.74 -18.72 -1.53
CA PRO A 196 1.91 -18.03 -2.81
C PRO A 196 2.99 -16.94 -2.76
N GLY A 197 3.64 -16.67 -3.90
CA GLY A 197 4.63 -15.60 -4.01
C GLY A 197 6.05 -16.01 -3.60
N GLU A 198 6.40 -17.29 -3.59
CA GLU A 198 7.75 -17.78 -3.25
C GLU A 198 8.87 -17.12 -4.08
N ASN A 199 8.58 -16.77 -5.34
CA ASN A 199 9.49 -16.03 -6.20
C ASN A 199 9.89 -14.63 -5.64
N ASN A 200 9.09 -14.05 -4.78
CA ASN A 200 9.42 -12.77 -4.11
C ASN A 200 10.60 -12.91 -3.13
N LEU A 201 10.81 -14.11 -2.57
CA LEU A 201 11.82 -14.33 -1.51
C LEU A 201 13.24 -14.04 -1.98
N THR A 202 13.56 -14.27 -3.24
CA THR A 202 14.91 -14.02 -3.78
C THR A 202 15.26 -12.54 -3.74
N ASP A 203 14.39 -11.68 -4.22
CA ASP A 203 14.67 -10.23 -4.26
C ASP A 203 14.49 -9.59 -2.88
N LEU A 204 13.57 -10.11 -2.08
CA LEU A 204 13.44 -9.74 -0.67
C LEU A 204 14.72 -10.04 0.12
N ALA A 205 15.26 -11.26 -0.01
CA ALA A 205 16.51 -11.64 0.65
C ALA A 205 17.68 -10.76 0.20
N LYS A 206 17.83 -10.49 -1.11
CA LYS A 206 18.84 -9.55 -1.61
C LYS A 206 18.70 -8.17 -0.97
N ALA A 207 17.48 -7.65 -0.79
CA ALA A 207 17.27 -6.35 -0.16
C ALA A 207 17.63 -6.37 1.34
N LEU A 208 17.24 -7.42 2.07
CA LEU A 208 17.48 -7.54 3.52
C LEU A 208 18.94 -7.80 3.89
N TYR A 209 19.75 -8.41 2.99
CA TYR A 209 21.17 -8.74 3.20
C TYR A 209 22.12 -7.82 2.42
N LYS A 210 21.64 -6.72 1.86
CA LYS A 210 22.48 -5.66 1.29
C LYS A 210 23.13 -4.89 2.44
N HIS A 211 24.38 -5.25 2.78
CA HIS A 211 25.27 -4.47 3.65
C HIS A 211 26.66 -4.39 3.05
#